data_37ba55d7792be93f568913498157c75d
#
_entry.id   37ba55d7792be93f568913498157c75d
#
_cell.length_a   1.000
_cell.length_b   1.000
_cell.length_c   1.000
_cell.angle_alpha   90.00
_cell.angle_beta   90.00
_cell.angle_gamma   90.00
#
_symmetry.space_group_name_H-M   'P 1'
#
loop_
_entity.id
_entity.type
_entity.pdbx_description
1 polymer ?
#
loop_
_entity_poly.entity_id
_entity_poly.type
_entity_poly.pdbx_seq_one_letter_code
_entity_poly.pdbx_strand_id
1 'polypeptide(L)'
;MNNYGLAIAIIGAVLAALVAGIGSARGVGMVGEACAGVISEDPSKFSKLLVLQLLPGTQGLYGLLVAVLVLNQLQVLSGTPLTLTIAQGLAYLGACLPIMIVGYFSAIAQARTAVAGVSVVAKKPDQNGKAITMSAMVETYAILALLVSILVVNGLK
;
A
#
# COMPACT_ATOMS: atom_id res chain seq x y z
N MET A 1 20.36 -17.51 -23.54
CA MET A 1 18.89 -17.70 -23.63
C MET A 1 18.22 -16.49 -23.00
N ASN A 2 17.28 -15.88 -23.70
CA ASN A 2 16.57 -14.70 -23.18
C ASN A 2 15.58 -15.17 -22.11
N ASN A 3 15.76 -14.69 -20.86
CA ASN A 3 14.88 -15.04 -19.72
C ASN A 3 13.69 -14.08 -19.64
N TYR A 4 12.84 -14.06 -20.65
CA TYR A 4 11.66 -13.18 -20.70
C TYR A 4 10.68 -13.43 -19.56
N GLY A 5 10.54 -14.68 -19.09
CA GLY A 5 9.69 -15.01 -17.96
C GLY A 5 10.14 -14.31 -16.69
N LEU A 6 11.43 -14.30 -16.40
CA LEU A 6 11.99 -13.58 -15.26
C LEU A 6 11.76 -12.06 -15.38
N ALA A 7 11.96 -11.49 -16.57
CA ALA A 7 11.71 -10.07 -16.77
C ALA A 7 10.25 -9.68 -16.48
N ILE A 8 9.28 -10.49 -16.95
CA ILE A 8 7.84 -10.28 -16.67
C ILE A 8 7.56 -10.36 -15.16
N ALA A 9 8.13 -11.34 -14.47
CA ALA A 9 7.93 -11.50 -13.02
C ALA A 9 8.51 -10.31 -12.23
N ILE A 10 9.70 -9.82 -12.60
CA ILE A 10 10.31 -8.63 -12.00
C ILE A 10 9.45 -7.38 -12.24
N ILE A 11 8.93 -7.20 -13.46
CA ILE A 11 8.00 -6.10 -13.76
C ILE A 11 6.77 -6.17 -12.84
N GLY A 12 6.21 -7.35 -12.63
CA GLY A 12 5.08 -7.54 -11.70
C GLY A 12 5.42 -7.11 -10.28
N ALA A 13 6.57 -7.54 -9.77
CA ALA A 13 7.04 -7.15 -8.43
C ALA A 13 7.25 -5.63 -8.30
N VAL A 14 7.92 -5.02 -9.28
CA VAL A 14 8.16 -3.57 -9.29
C VAL A 14 6.85 -2.79 -9.34
N LEU A 15 5.90 -3.21 -10.17
CA LEU A 15 4.60 -2.57 -10.29
C LEU A 15 3.76 -2.70 -9.01
N ALA A 16 3.85 -3.81 -8.27
CA ALA A 16 3.18 -3.94 -6.98
C ALA A 16 3.62 -2.86 -5.99
N ALA A 17 4.93 -2.66 -5.85
CA ALA A 17 5.47 -1.62 -4.98
C ALA A 17 5.17 -0.20 -5.51
N LEU A 18 5.37 0.02 -6.82
CA LEU A 18 5.23 1.32 -7.45
C LEU A 18 3.78 1.85 -7.37
N VAL A 19 2.81 1.04 -7.81
CA VAL A 19 1.42 1.50 -7.92
C VAL A 19 0.79 1.68 -6.55
N ALA A 20 0.97 0.72 -5.63
CA ALA A 20 0.51 0.86 -4.25
C ALA A 20 1.20 2.06 -3.55
N GLY A 21 2.50 2.24 -3.79
CA GLY A 21 3.29 3.37 -3.27
C GLY A 21 2.79 4.73 -3.76
N ILE A 22 2.44 4.85 -5.06
CA ILE A 22 1.84 6.08 -5.61
C ILE A 22 0.49 6.37 -4.94
N GLY A 23 -0.33 5.34 -4.72
CA GLY A 23 -1.59 5.48 -3.99
C GLY A 23 -1.39 6.02 -2.58
N SER A 24 -0.44 5.44 -1.84
CA SER A 24 -0.08 5.87 -0.49
C SER A 24 0.50 7.29 -0.46
N ALA A 25 1.39 7.63 -1.37
CA ALA A 25 1.97 8.98 -1.44
C ALA A 25 0.89 10.05 -1.64
N ARG A 26 -0.05 9.81 -2.57
CA ARG A 26 -1.20 10.69 -2.79
C ARG A 26 -2.10 10.76 -1.57
N GLY A 27 -2.40 9.62 -0.95
CA GLY A 27 -3.26 9.55 0.22
C GLY A 27 -2.69 10.31 1.41
N VAL A 28 -1.44 10.06 1.75
CA VAL A 28 -0.72 10.78 2.83
C VAL A 28 -0.65 12.28 2.56
N GLY A 29 -0.40 12.68 1.30
CA GLY A 29 -0.40 14.09 0.90
C GLY A 29 -1.75 14.76 1.12
N MET A 30 -2.84 14.15 0.65
CA MET A 30 -4.20 14.69 0.85
C MET A 30 -4.55 14.92 2.32
N VAL A 31 -4.22 13.96 3.19
CA VAL A 31 -4.47 14.09 4.64
C VAL A 31 -3.55 15.14 5.25
N GLY A 32 -2.29 15.19 4.82
CA GLY A 32 -1.31 16.19 5.28
C GLY A 32 -1.74 17.63 5.00
N GLU A 33 -2.26 17.89 3.80
CA GLU A 33 -2.82 19.20 3.45
C GLU A 33 -3.98 19.59 4.37
N ALA A 34 -4.91 18.67 4.64
CA ALA A 34 -6.01 18.92 5.57
C ALA A 34 -5.51 19.15 7.02
N CYS A 35 -4.53 18.37 7.46
CA CYS A 35 -3.92 18.52 8.79
C CYS A 35 -3.23 19.87 8.94
N ALA A 36 -2.51 20.34 7.93
CA ALA A 36 -1.79 21.61 7.97
C ALA A 36 -2.73 22.79 8.25
N GLY A 37 -3.92 22.79 7.66
CA GLY A 37 -4.95 23.80 7.93
C GLY A 37 -5.36 23.84 9.41
N VAL A 38 -5.55 22.69 10.05
CA VAL A 38 -5.94 22.62 11.47
C VAL A 38 -4.78 22.98 12.40
N ILE A 39 -3.56 22.55 12.06
CA ILE A 39 -2.35 22.81 12.88
C ILE A 39 -2.00 24.30 12.85
N SER A 40 -2.28 25.01 11.75
CA SER A 40 -2.04 26.46 11.68
C SER A 40 -2.92 27.25 12.64
N GLU A 41 -4.10 26.74 13.01
CA GLU A 41 -5.00 27.35 13.99
C GLU A 41 -4.73 26.84 15.41
N ASP A 42 -4.45 25.54 15.56
CA ASP A 42 -4.22 24.89 16.85
C ASP A 42 -3.11 23.83 16.78
N PRO A 43 -1.85 24.21 17.02
CA PRO A 43 -0.70 23.29 16.98
C PRO A 43 -0.79 22.13 17.99
N SER A 44 -1.59 22.26 19.06
CA SER A 44 -1.72 21.21 20.09
C SER A 44 -2.34 19.91 19.55
N LYS A 45 -3.02 19.98 18.40
CA LYS A 45 -3.67 18.84 17.76
C LYS A 45 -2.72 17.99 16.89
N PHE A 46 -1.46 18.41 16.71
CA PHE A 46 -0.50 17.77 15.81
C PHE A 46 -0.43 16.24 15.98
N SER A 47 -0.19 15.77 17.21
CA SER A 47 -0.01 14.32 17.45
C SER A 47 -1.23 13.49 17.10
N LYS A 48 -2.44 14.02 17.28
CA LYS A 48 -3.69 13.34 16.92
C LYS A 48 -3.90 13.28 15.42
N LEU A 49 -3.56 14.36 14.72
CA LEU A 49 -3.68 14.47 13.26
C LEU A 49 -2.62 13.67 12.54
N LEU A 50 -1.41 13.57 13.10
CA LEU A 50 -0.31 12.80 12.54
C LEU A 50 -0.72 11.32 12.35
N VAL A 51 -1.44 10.73 13.29
CA VAL A 51 -1.91 9.34 13.19
C VAL A 51 -2.84 9.18 11.98
N LEU A 52 -3.78 10.10 11.77
CA LEU A 52 -4.68 10.07 10.61
C LEU A 52 -3.92 10.20 9.29
N GLN A 53 -2.88 11.05 9.25
CA GLN A 53 -2.05 11.24 8.07
C GLN A 53 -1.24 9.99 7.70
N LEU A 54 -0.78 9.22 8.68
CA LEU A 54 0.03 8.03 8.42
C LEU A 54 -0.77 6.85 7.88
N LEU A 55 -2.07 6.74 8.19
CA LEU A 55 -2.89 5.59 7.82
C LEU A 55 -2.85 5.25 6.31
N PRO A 56 -3.03 6.18 5.36
CA PRO A 56 -2.99 5.84 3.94
C PRO A 56 -1.60 5.46 3.41
N GLY A 57 -0.59 5.45 4.27
CA GLY A 57 0.78 5.05 3.94
C GLY A 57 1.00 3.54 3.93
N THR A 58 0.18 2.79 4.63
CA THR A 58 0.38 1.34 4.87
C THR A 58 0.28 0.50 3.59
N GLN A 59 -0.58 0.88 2.64
CA GLN A 59 -0.74 0.15 1.38
C GLN A 59 0.54 0.14 0.53
N GLY A 60 1.32 1.21 0.56
CA GLY A 60 2.63 1.27 -0.11
C GLY A 60 3.61 0.25 0.48
N LEU A 61 3.60 0.07 1.82
CA LEU A 61 4.39 -0.95 2.49
C LEU A 61 3.93 -2.37 2.11
N TYR A 62 2.64 -2.59 1.93
CA TYR A 62 2.11 -3.88 1.51
C TYR A 62 2.56 -4.25 0.08
N GLY A 63 2.54 -3.28 -0.84
CA GLY A 63 3.06 -3.46 -2.20
C GLY A 63 4.55 -3.76 -2.21
N LEU A 64 5.33 -3.05 -1.38
CA LEU A 64 6.75 -3.31 -1.20
C LEU A 64 7.01 -4.72 -0.64
N LEU A 65 6.23 -5.15 0.35
CA LEU A 65 6.35 -6.49 0.94
C LEU A 65 6.18 -7.58 -0.12
N VAL A 66 5.14 -7.48 -0.96
CA VAL A 66 4.92 -8.44 -2.05
C VAL A 66 6.07 -8.40 -3.06
N ALA A 67 6.56 -7.22 -3.42
CA ALA A 67 7.71 -7.08 -4.32
C ALA A 67 8.95 -7.80 -3.78
N VAL A 68 9.28 -7.58 -2.51
CA VAL A 68 10.43 -8.23 -1.86
C VAL A 68 10.25 -9.74 -1.80
N LEU A 69 9.05 -10.24 -1.48
CA LEU A 69 8.77 -11.68 -1.48
C LEU A 69 8.99 -12.31 -2.85
N VAL A 70 8.47 -11.70 -3.93
CA VAL A 70 8.67 -12.18 -5.30
C VAL A 70 10.15 -12.16 -5.67
N LEU A 71 10.86 -11.05 -5.48
CA LEU A 71 12.27 -10.91 -5.83
C LEU A 71 13.15 -11.90 -5.06
N ASN A 72 12.83 -12.15 -3.80
CA ASN A 72 13.53 -13.15 -2.99
C ASN A 72 13.28 -14.57 -3.50
N GLN A 73 12.02 -14.91 -3.81
CA GLN A 73 11.65 -16.24 -4.31
C GLN A 73 12.27 -16.53 -5.68
N LEU A 74 12.42 -15.51 -6.52
CA LEU A 74 13.09 -15.59 -7.83
C LEU A 74 14.62 -15.60 -7.71
N GLN A 75 15.16 -15.52 -6.50
CA GLN A 75 16.59 -15.44 -6.21
C GLN A 75 17.32 -14.26 -6.88
N VAL A 76 16.56 -13.21 -7.24
CA VAL A 76 17.13 -11.99 -7.81
C VAL A 76 18.01 -11.28 -6.79
N LEU A 77 17.57 -11.24 -5.53
CA LEU A 77 18.30 -10.57 -4.45
C LEU A 77 19.59 -11.30 -4.04
N SER A 78 19.68 -12.60 -4.29
CA SER A 78 20.89 -13.41 -4.03
C SER A 78 21.89 -13.42 -5.19
N GLY A 79 21.57 -12.78 -6.31
CA GLY A 79 22.43 -12.73 -7.49
C GLY A 79 22.46 -14.01 -8.34
N THR A 80 21.60 -14.98 -8.04
CA THR A 80 21.48 -16.25 -8.77
C THR A 80 20.06 -16.44 -9.32
N PRO A 81 19.57 -15.54 -10.20
CA PRO A 81 18.18 -15.51 -10.61
C PRO A 81 17.74 -16.79 -11.32
N LEU A 82 16.53 -17.26 -11.01
CA LEU A 82 15.95 -18.44 -11.63
C LEU A 82 15.62 -18.21 -13.12
N THR A 83 15.64 -19.30 -13.90
CA THR A 83 15.16 -19.25 -15.27
C THR A 83 13.68 -19.61 -15.30
N LEU A 84 12.84 -18.71 -15.83
CA LEU A 84 11.39 -18.87 -15.89
C LEU A 84 10.90 -18.95 -17.34
N THR A 85 9.89 -19.78 -17.54
CA THR A 85 9.07 -19.72 -18.75
C THR A 85 8.20 -18.46 -18.76
N ILE A 86 7.74 -18.02 -19.92
CA ILE A 86 6.82 -16.88 -20.03
C ILE A 86 5.54 -17.12 -19.21
N ALA A 87 5.01 -18.34 -19.20
CA ALA A 87 3.83 -18.68 -18.42
C ALA A 87 4.04 -18.49 -16.91
N GLN A 88 5.19 -18.93 -16.39
CA GLN A 88 5.56 -18.69 -14.99
C GLN A 88 5.72 -17.19 -14.69
N GLY A 89 6.37 -16.44 -15.57
CA GLY A 89 6.49 -14.99 -15.43
C GLY A 89 5.14 -14.28 -15.35
N LEU A 90 4.19 -14.66 -16.20
CA LEU A 90 2.81 -14.16 -16.17
C LEU A 90 2.07 -14.56 -14.89
N ALA A 91 2.31 -15.75 -14.36
CA ALA A 91 1.73 -16.18 -13.09
C ALA A 91 2.21 -15.30 -11.92
N TYR A 92 3.51 -14.98 -11.84
CA TYR A 92 4.04 -14.04 -10.83
C TYR A 92 3.49 -12.62 -11.01
N LEU A 93 3.37 -12.13 -12.25
CA LEU A 93 2.73 -10.84 -12.52
C LEU A 93 1.27 -10.87 -12.03
N GLY A 94 0.52 -11.93 -12.34
CA GLY A 94 -0.86 -12.13 -11.87
C GLY A 94 -0.98 -12.12 -10.34
N ALA A 95 -0.02 -12.75 -9.64
CA ALA A 95 0.05 -12.75 -8.18
C ALA A 95 0.25 -11.35 -7.58
N CYS A 96 0.87 -10.43 -8.31
CA CYS A 96 1.08 -9.05 -7.87
C CYS A 96 -0.15 -8.14 -8.09
N LEU A 97 -1.06 -8.49 -9.01
CA LEU A 97 -2.21 -7.65 -9.36
C LEU A 97 -3.13 -7.27 -8.19
N PRO A 98 -3.48 -8.19 -7.28
CA PRO A 98 -4.40 -7.84 -6.19
C PRO A 98 -3.90 -6.66 -5.36
N ILE A 99 -2.68 -6.73 -4.84
CA ILE A 99 -2.15 -5.64 -4.02
C ILE A 99 -1.83 -4.39 -4.84
N MET A 100 -1.40 -4.54 -6.09
CA MET A 100 -1.12 -3.42 -6.99
C MET A 100 -2.38 -2.56 -7.19
N ILE A 101 -3.50 -3.19 -7.51
CA ILE A 101 -4.75 -2.48 -7.85
C ILE A 101 -5.46 -2.04 -6.57
N VAL A 102 -5.76 -2.98 -5.67
CA VAL A 102 -6.52 -2.68 -4.45
C VAL A 102 -5.73 -1.76 -3.52
N GLY A 103 -4.42 -1.93 -3.41
CA GLY A 103 -3.55 -1.06 -2.61
C GLY A 103 -3.67 0.41 -3.02
N TYR A 104 -3.61 0.69 -4.32
CA TYR A 104 -3.76 2.05 -4.84
C TYR A 104 -5.12 2.66 -4.49
N PHE A 105 -6.21 1.97 -4.83
CA PHE A 105 -7.56 2.50 -4.62
C PHE A 105 -7.93 2.57 -3.13
N SER A 106 -7.51 1.60 -2.33
CA SER A 106 -7.72 1.60 -0.88
C SER A 106 -7.01 2.78 -0.21
N ALA A 107 -5.77 3.08 -0.57
CA ALA A 107 -5.04 4.23 -0.02
C ALA A 107 -5.78 5.55 -0.27
N ILE A 108 -6.27 5.76 -1.49
CA ILE A 108 -7.05 6.97 -1.83
C ILE A 108 -8.40 7.01 -1.09
N ALA A 109 -9.10 5.89 -0.99
CA ALA A 109 -10.36 5.80 -0.26
C ALA A 109 -10.16 6.06 1.24
N GLN A 110 -9.12 5.46 1.83
CA GLN A 110 -8.74 5.66 3.23
C GLN A 110 -8.36 7.11 3.51
N ALA A 111 -7.62 7.75 2.60
CA ALA A 111 -7.26 9.15 2.73
C ALA A 111 -8.49 10.07 2.77
N ARG A 112 -9.49 9.82 1.91
CA ARG A 112 -10.75 10.61 1.93
C ARG A 112 -11.46 10.47 3.29
N THR A 113 -11.50 9.28 3.85
CA THR A 113 -12.09 9.04 5.18
C THR A 113 -11.26 9.71 6.27
N ALA A 114 -9.92 9.66 6.17
CA ALA A 114 -9.03 10.33 7.11
C ALA A 114 -9.17 11.87 7.06
N VAL A 115 -9.30 12.48 5.87
CA VAL A 115 -9.60 13.92 5.70
C VAL A 115 -10.89 14.31 6.41
N ALA A 116 -11.96 13.51 6.26
CA ALA A 116 -13.18 13.72 7.03
C ALA A 116 -12.93 13.60 8.55
N GLY A 117 -12.09 12.63 8.97
CA GLY A 117 -11.63 12.47 10.35
C GLY A 117 -10.86 13.68 10.89
N VAL A 118 -10.04 14.34 10.07
CA VAL A 118 -9.36 15.60 10.44
C VAL A 118 -10.36 16.66 10.87
N SER A 119 -11.48 16.81 10.15
CA SER A 119 -12.54 17.75 10.51
C SER A 119 -13.24 17.39 11.84
N VAL A 120 -13.32 16.09 12.17
CA VAL A 120 -13.83 15.65 13.49
C VAL A 120 -12.87 16.03 14.59
N VAL A 121 -11.56 15.78 14.41
CA VAL A 121 -10.53 16.11 15.40
C VAL A 121 -10.39 17.62 15.59
N ALA A 122 -10.56 18.40 14.53
CA ALA A 122 -10.55 19.86 14.60
C ALA A 122 -11.61 20.40 15.57
N LYS A 123 -12.83 19.84 15.51
CA LYS A 123 -13.99 20.29 16.32
C LYS A 123 -14.08 19.59 17.66
N LYS A 124 -13.71 18.29 17.73
CA LYS A 124 -13.85 17.43 18.92
C LYS A 124 -12.60 16.53 19.06
N PRO A 125 -11.49 17.06 19.62
CA PRO A 125 -10.23 16.32 19.71
C PRO A 125 -10.30 15.02 20.54
N ASP A 126 -11.27 14.89 21.40
CA ASP A 126 -11.58 13.69 22.20
C ASP A 126 -12.16 12.54 21.37
N GLN A 127 -12.70 12.83 20.18
CA GLN A 127 -13.24 11.83 19.26
C GLN A 127 -12.20 11.26 18.27
N ASN A 128 -10.91 11.55 18.45
CA ASN A 128 -9.84 11.10 17.57
C ASN A 128 -9.86 9.57 17.33
N GLY A 129 -10.06 8.78 18.38
CA GLY A 129 -10.12 7.32 18.25
C GLY A 129 -11.20 6.84 17.27
N LYS A 130 -12.38 7.49 17.26
CA LYS A 130 -13.46 7.14 16.30
C LYS A 130 -13.06 7.51 14.87
N ALA A 131 -12.43 8.65 14.66
CA ALA A 131 -11.93 9.07 13.34
C ALA A 131 -10.89 8.09 12.80
N ILE A 132 -9.95 7.65 13.62
CA ILE A 132 -8.95 6.62 13.29
C ILE A 132 -9.63 5.31 12.92
N THR A 133 -10.55 4.81 13.74
CA THR A 133 -11.26 3.55 13.50
C THR A 133 -12.01 3.57 12.17
N MET A 134 -12.73 4.66 11.87
CA MET A 134 -13.45 4.79 10.59
C MET A 134 -12.50 4.75 9.39
N SER A 135 -11.36 5.41 9.47
CA SER A 135 -10.35 5.38 8.41
C SER A 135 -9.71 3.99 8.29
N ALA A 136 -9.36 3.35 9.41
CA ALA A 136 -8.73 2.02 9.42
C ALA A 136 -9.63 0.92 8.84
N MET A 137 -10.96 1.05 8.91
CA MET A 137 -11.88 0.10 8.29
C MET A 137 -11.69 -0.04 6.78
N VAL A 138 -11.26 1.01 6.10
CA VAL A 138 -10.99 0.98 4.65
C VAL A 138 -9.74 0.15 4.34
N GLU A 139 -8.77 0.11 5.23
CA GLU A 139 -7.52 -0.63 5.07
C GLU A 139 -7.73 -2.15 4.98
N THR A 140 -8.79 -2.67 5.58
CA THR A 140 -9.07 -4.13 5.60
C THR A 140 -9.07 -4.74 4.20
N TYR A 141 -9.55 -4.01 3.20
CA TYR A 141 -9.57 -4.50 1.81
C TYR A 141 -8.16 -4.61 1.20
N ALA A 142 -7.26 -3.71 1.55
CA ALA A 142 -5.86 -3.83 1.13
C ALA A 142 -5.16 -5.01 1.83
N ILE A 143 -5.49 -5.29 3.09
CA ILE A 143 -4.99 -6.46 3.83
C ILE A 143 -5.47 -7.76 3.16
N LEU A 144 -6.75 -7.83 2.75
CA LEU A 144 -7.26 -8.99 2.02
C LEU A 144 -6.54 -9.18 0.68
N ALA A 145 -6.29 -8.10 -0.05
CA ALA A 145 -5.55 -8.16 -1.31
C ALA A 145 -4.08 -8.57 -1.10
N LEU A 146 -3.44 -8.08 -0.03
CA LEU A 146 -2.11 -8.50 0.39
C LEU A 146 -2.08 -10.01 0.64
N LEU A 147 -3.05 -10.52 1.40
CA LEU A 147 -3.14 -11.95 1.72
C LEU A 147 -3.27 -12.80 0.44
N VAL A 148 -4.13 -12.40 -0.50
CA VAL A 148 -4.28 -13.09 -1.79
C VAL A 148 -2.95 -13.09 -2.56
N SER A 149 -2.28 -11.94 -2.68
CA SER A 149 -0.98 -11.85 -3.35
C SER A 149 0.06 -12.77 -2.70
N ILE A 150 0.18 -12.78 -1.38
CA ILE A 150 1.12 -13.64 -0.64
C ILE A 150 0.81 -15.13 -0.87
N LEU A 151 -0.47 -15.53 -0.79
CA LEU A 151 -0.87 -16.93 -0.97
C LEU A 151 -0.56 -17.41 -2.39
N VAL A 152 -0.85 -16.60 -3.42
CA VAL A 152 -0.56 -16.98 -4.80
C VAL A 152 0.95 -17.04 -5.04
N VAL A 153 1.73 -16.04 -4.60
CA VAL A 153 3.19 -16.07 -4.70
C VAL A 153 3.76 -17.33 -4.07
N ASN A 154 3.32 -17.70 -2.85
CA ASN A 154 3.80 -18.90 -2.19
C ASN A 154 3.37 -20.20 -2.86
N GLY A 155 2.25 -20.20 -3.58
CA GLY A 155 1.78 -21.35 -4.36
C GLY A 155 2.53 -21.58 -5.68
N LEU A 156 3.33 -20.62 -6.13
CA LEU A 156 4.11 -20.70 -7.38
C LEU A 156 5.52 -21.29 -7.19
N LYS A 157 5.82 -21.88 -6.04
CA LYS A 157 7.11 -22.54 -5.74
C LYS A 157 7.28 -23.83 -6.52
#